data_ea86b81048830cac0d27d8b72b478b7e
#
_entry.id   ea86b81048830cac0d27d8b72b478b7e
#
_cell.length_a   1.000
_cell.length_b   1.000
_cell.length_c   1.000
_cell.angle_alpha   90.00
_cell.angle_beta   90.00
_cell.angle_gamma   90.00
#
_symmetry.space_group_name_H-M   'P 1'
#
loop_
_entity.id
_entity.type
_entity.pdbx_description
1 polymer ?
#
loop_
_entity_poly.entity_id
_entity_poly.type
_entity_poly.pdbx_seq_one_letter_code
_entity_poly.pdbx_strand_id
1 'polypeptide(L)'
;MSSTLKIKTRCKEEDAELEPVSPTGQYFNSKKLSICVLGVLEFEIPIQVDVSRTAKLLQDMFLPISSRFSSIMVQDKKGVKQWQRVQVNIQEHIHVPSFPNGLSIEAYDEIFDKYLTKIAMEPMPQNRPLWEFHLLKYPTSKAAGHCIFKLHHALGDGFSLMGALLTCLQRADDPSLPLTFPSLQPSSAAHSTPKAVTSCVPKTLSKIYNTTCDFSWSVLKSSLIPDDKTPIRSDGGAVEFQPVRISTVALSLDLIRQIKAELGATINDVLTGIVFLGTRLYMQANGKHFSNSKSTALVLLNTRNINGYKSLDEMVKPDTRTKWGNQFAFLHVGLPELSDDASLDPLEFISEAQEIIQRNRNSLAVYLTGQSLETIRKCKGPEAAAEYIHSTLKNSSMTVSNMIGPVEKMSLADHPCKGLYFMVVGVPQSLTITILSYMRTLRIAVGVEKDHIDVQKFNTCIEHASQLIYTAAMKGARL
;
A
#
# COMPACT_ATOMS: atom_id res chain seq x y z
N MET A 1 -22.68 -66.75 -25.64
CA MET A 1 -22.74 -65.98 -24.37
C MET A 1 -21.42 -65.28 -24.19
N SER A 2 -21.37 -64.01 -24.59
CA SER A 2 -20.16 -63.18 -24.50
C SER A 2 -20.32 -62.23 -23.30
N SER A 3 -19.47 -62.41 -22.27
CA SER A 3 -19.45 -61.54 -21.11
C SER A 3 -18.50 -60.38 -21.36
N THR A 4 -19.08 -59.20 -21.52
CA THR A 4 -18.35 -57.95 -21.65
C THR A 4 -17.86 -57.50 -20.30
N LEU A 5 -16.55 -57.55 -20.04
CA LEU A 5 -15.90 -56.95 -18.90
C LEU A 5 -15.93 -55.43 -19.02
N LYS A 6 -16.71 -54.77 -18.15
CA LYS A 6 -16.64 -53.30 -17.96
C LYS A 6 -15.42 -52.99 -17.08
N ILE A 7 -14.34 -52.51 -17.67
CA ILE A 7 -13.22 -51.91 -16.95
C ILE A 7 -13.70 -50.53 -16.47
N LYS A 8 -13.95 -50.41 -15.16
CA LYS A 8 -14.10 -49.13 -14.49
C LYS A 8 -12.70 -48.50 -14.30
N THR A 9 -12.31 -47.65 -15.22
CA THR A 9 -11.17 -46.76 -15.02
C THR A 9 -11.58 -45.74 -13.95
N ARG A 10 -11.12 -45.98 -12.73
CA ARG A 10 -11.19 -45.01 -11.62
C ARG A 10 -10.08 -44.01 -11.89
N CYS A 11 -10.39 -42.89 -12.57
CA CYS A 11 -9.54 -41.71 -12.48
C CYS A 11 -9.44 -41.36 -10.98
N LYS A 12 -8.25 -41.53 -10.39
CA LYS A 12 -7.92 -40.86 -9.16
C LYS A 12 -7.94 -39.35 -9.51
N GLU A 13 -9.01 -38.65 -9.10
CA GLU A 13 -8.91 -37.24 -8.81
C GLU A 13 -7.82 -37.14 -7.75
N GLU A 14 -6.64 -36.66 -8.15
CA GLU A 14 -5.66 -36.18 -7.20
C GLU A 14 -6.41 -35.13 -6.38
N ASP A 15 -6.55 -35.34 -5.08
CA ASP A 15 -7.10 -34.37 -4.13
C ASP A 15 -6.27 -33.08 -4.31
N ALA A 16 -6.80 -32.13 -5.06
CA ALA A 16 -6.17 -30.83 -5.23
C ALA A 16 -6.05 -30.21 -3.84
N GLU A 17 -4.83 -30.04 -3.37
CA GLU A 17 -4.50 -29.57 -2.04
C GLU A 17 -5.11 -28.15 -1.89
N LEU A 18 -6.23 -28.04 -1.17
CA LEU A 18 -6.95 -26.79 -0.94
C LEU A 18 -6.29 -26.06 0.24
N GLU A 19 -5.79 -24.84 0.00
CA GLU A 19 -5.26 -23.96 1.04
C GLU A 19 -6.33 -22.95 1.46
N PRO A 20 -6.62 -22.79 2.78
CA PRO A 20 -7.58 -21.78 3.22
C PRO A 20 -7.13 -20.37 2.86
N VAL A 21 -8.05 -19.57 2.30
CA VAL A 21 -7.79 -18.15 2.08
C VAL A 21 -7.74 -17.43 3.43
N SER A 22 -6.73 -16.59 3.64
CA SER A 22 -6.61 -15.81 4.87
C SER A 22 -7.86 -14.98 5.14
N PRO A 23 -8.20 -14.67 6.40
CA PRO A 23 -9.38 -13.86 6.73
C PRO A 23 -9.43 -12.56 5.93
N THR A 24 -8.32 -11.84 5.86
CA THR A 24 -8.20 -10.58 5.09
C THR A 24 -8.39 -10.82 3.59
N GLY A 25 -7.83 -11.90 3.04
CA GLY A 25 -8.03 -12.26 1.65
C GLY A 25 -9.48 -12.55 1.29
N GLN A 26 -10.26 -13.10 2.22
CA GLN A 26 -11.67 -13.39 2.00
C GLN A 26 -12.49 -12.12 1.82
N TYR A 27 -12.32 -11.11 2.67
CA TYR A 27 -13.10 -9.87 2.57
C TYR A 27 -12.54 -8.87 1.54
N PHE A 28 -11.25 -8.88 1.23
CA PHE A 28 -10.71 -8.06 0.14
C PHE A 28 -11.07 -8.56 -1.26
N ASN A 29 -11.49 -9.80 -1.40
CA ASN A 29 -12.06 -10.33 -2.63
C ASN A 29 -13.56 -10.64 -2.42
N SER A 30 -14.34 -9.63 -2.16
CA SER A 30 -15.78 -9.70 -1.93
C SER A 30 -16.54 -8.84 -2.96
N LYS A 31 -17.85 -8.92 -2.94
CA LYS A 31 -18.70 -8.04 -3.77
C LYS A 31 -18.57 -6.57 -3.40
N LYS A 32 -18.24 -6.28 -2.13
CA LYS A 32 -18.09 -4.90 -1.61
C LYS A 32 -16.70 -4.34 -1.77
N LEU A 33 -15.68 -5.19 -1.73
CA LEU A 33 -14.28 -4.77 -1.83
C LEU A 33 -13.52 -5.69 -2.78
N SER A 34 -12.88 -5.11 -3.79
CA SER A 34 -11.94 -5.78 -4.68
C SER A 34 -10.69 -4.91 -4.78
N ILE A 35 -9.80 -5.07 -3.80
CA ILE A 35 -8.62 -4.21 -3.67
C ILE A 35 -7.45 -4.81 -4.44
N CYS A 36 -6.82 -4.00 -5.28
CA CYS A 36 -5.61 -4.35 -6.02
C CYS A 36 -4.45 -3.40 -5.69
N VAL A 37 -3.24 -3.87 -5.93
CA VAL A 37 -2.01 -3.09 -5.87
C VAL A 37 -1.43 -3.01 -7.27
N LEU A 38 -1.15 -1.80 -7.74
CA LEU A 38 -0.39 -1.54 -8.95
C LEU A 38 1.06 -1.24 -8.54
N GLY A 39 2.00 -2.11 -8.85
CA GLY A 39 3.44 -1.85 -8.72
C GLY A 39 3.98 -1.40 -10.08
N VAL A 40 4.47 -0.18 -10.17
CA VAL A 40 4.92 0.44 -11.43
C VAL A 40 6.43 0.61 -11.42
N LEU A 41 7.09 -0.01 -12.41
CA LEU A 41 8.52 0.13 -12.69
C LEU A 41 8.70 1.09 -13.88
N GLU A 42 9.54 2.10 -13.70
CA GLU A 42 9.95 3.07 -14.72
C GLU A 42 11.34 2.69 -15.23
N PHE A 43 11.52 2.48 -16.53
CA PHE A 43 12.82 2.08 -17.11
C PHE A 43 13.57 3.24 -17.72
N GLU A 44 14.91 3.15 -17.68
CA GLU A 44 15.82 4.15 -18.25
C GLU A 44 15.96 4.00 -19.76
N ILE A 45 15.84 2.79 -20.27
CA ILE A 45 16.01 2.45 -21.69
C ILE A 45 14.73 1.84 -22.27
N PRO A 46 14.49 1.94 -23.58
CA PRO A 46 13.33 1.34 -24.23
C PRO A 46 13.28 -0.17 -23.99
N ILE A 47 12.07 -0.68 -23.76
CA ILE A 47 11.84 -2.09 -23.46
C ILE A 47 11.92 -2.91 -24.74
N GLN A 48 12.91 -3.79 -24.84
CA GLN A 48 13.13 -4.68 -25.99
C GLN A 48 12.64 -6.12 -25.74
N VAL A 49 12.28 -6.45 -24.51
CA VAL A 49 11.82 -7.80 -24.14
C VAL A 49 10.53 -8.14 -24.87
N ASP A 50 10.47 -9.31 -25.48
CA ASP A 50 9.25 -9.85 -26.10
C ASP A 50 8.36 -10.58 -25.08
N VAL A 51 7.16 -10.95 -25.53
CA VAL A 51 6.18 -11.68 -24.68
C VAL A 51 6.71 -13.03 -24.24
N SER A 52 7.48 -13.74 -25.08
CA SER A 52 8.00 -15.07 -24.78
C SER A 52 9.04 -15.03 -23.68
N ARG A 53 9.99 -14.08 -23.74
CA ARG A 53 11.00 -13.88 -22.69
C ARG A 53 10.36 -13.42 -21.39
N THR A 54 9.35 -12.54 -21.48
CA THR A 54 8.56 -12.10 -20.31
C THR A 54 7.82 -13.28 -19.68
N ALA A 55 7.16 -14.11 -20.47
CA ALA A 55 6.45 -15.30 -19.99
C ALA A 55 7.40 -16.26 -19.26
N LYS A 56 8.58 -16.51 -19.84
CA LYS A 56 9.59 -17.36 -19.21
C LYS A 56 10.05 -16.80 -17.86
N LEU A 57 10.33 -15.50 -17.78
CA LEU A 57 10.72 -14.84 -16.53
C LEU A 57 9.64 -15.01 -15.45
N LEU A 58 8.37 -14.77 -15.80
CA LEU A 58 7.26 -14.93 -14.86
C LEU A 58 7.09 -16.40 -14.44
N GLN A 59 7.27 -17.35 -15.37
CA GLN A 59 7.19 -18.77 -15.07
C GLN A 59 8.29 -19.24 -14.14
N ASP A 60 9.53 -18.82 -14.40
CA ASP A 60 10.70 -19.33 -13.70
C ASP A 60 10.95 -18.62 -12.37
N MET A 61 10.57 -17.35 -12.24
CA MET A 61 10.88 -16.53 -11.07
C MET A 61 9.66 -16.09 -10.26
N PHE A 62 8.53 -15.73 -10.90
CA PHE A 62 7.38 -15.18 -10.19
C PHE A 62 6.44 -16.27 -9.65
N LEU A 63 6.04 -17.24 -10.47
CA LEU A 63 5.11 -18.29 -10.05
C LEU A 63 5.62 -19.15 -8.88
N PRO A 64 6.92 -19.49 -8.79
CA PRO A 64 7.43 -20.33 -7.70
C PRO A 64 7.42 -19.66 -6.32
N ILE A 65 7.31 -18.33 -6.25
CA ILE A 65 7.36 -17.56 -5.00
C ILE A 65 6.23 -17.96 -4.05
N SER A 66 5.02 -18.19 -4.59
CA SER A 66 3.86 -18.58 -3.79
C SER A 66 2.88 -19.42 -4.61
N SER A 67 2.35 -20.48 -4.01
CA SER A 67 1.28 -21.31 -4.58
C SER A 67 0.08 -20.49 -5.06
N ARG A 68 -0.19 -19.34 -4.42
CA ARG A 68 -1.32 -18.45 -4.74
C ARG A 68 -1.22 -17.80 -6.12
N PHE A 69 0.00 -17.64 -6.66
CA PHE A 69 0.20 -17.14 -8.03
C PHE A 69 -0.19 -18.18 -9.10
N SER A 70 -0.38 -19.45 -8.69
CA SER A 70 -0.88 -20.53 -9.53
C SER A 70 -2.21 -21.09 -9.02
N SER A 71 -3.03 -20.26 -8.35
CA SER A 71 -4.30 -20.71 -7.76
C SER A 71 -5.43 -19.71 -8.03
N ILE A 72 -6.64 -20.24 -8.08
CA ILE A 72 -7.89 -19.47 -8.09
C ILE A 72 -8.59 -19.60 -6.75
N MET A 73 -9.50 -18.68 -6.45
CA MET A 73 -10.35 -18.80 -5.26
C MET A 73 -11.64 -19.55 -5.61
N VAL A 74 -11.88 -20.66 -4.92
CA VAL A 74 -13.12 -21.41 -4.97
C VAL A 74 -13.83 -21.34 -3.62
N GLN A 75 -15.15 -21.50 -3.62
CA GLN A 75 -15.92 -21.57 -2.36
C GLN A 75 -16.18 -23.04 -2.01
N ASP A 76 -15.97 -23.39 -0.74
CA ASP A 76 -16.39 -24.68 -0.22
C ASP A 76 -17.92 -24.73 0.00
N LYS A 77 -18.43 -25.88 0.43
CA LYS A 77 -19.88 -26.08 0.71
C LYS A 77 -20.42 -25.15 1.80
N LYS A 78 -19.57 -24.54 2.60
CA LYS A 78 -19.91 -23.59 3.66
C LYS A 78 -19.73 -22.12 3.23
N GLY A 79 -19.38 -21.87 1.97
CA GLY A 79 -19.12 -20.54 1.43
C GLY A 79 -17.75 -19.95 1.81
N VAL A 80 -16.88 -20.72 2.45
CA VAL A 80 -15.51 -20.29 2.81
C VAL A 80 -14.60 -20.42 1.60
N LYS A 81 -13.86 -19.36 1.28
CA LYS A 81 -12.95 -19.33 0.14
C LYS A 81 -11.67 -20.14 0.43
N GLN A 82 -11.29 -20.95 -0.56
CA GLN A 82 -10.10 -21.78 -0.57
C GLN A 82 -9.28 -21.46 -1.83
N TRP A 83 -7.97 -21.54 -1.73
CA TRP A 83 -7.08 -21.52 -2.89
C TRP A 83 -7.03 -22.92 -3.51
N GLN A 84 -7.36 -23.02 -4.79
CA GLN A 84 -7.26 -24.23 -5.59
C GLN A 84 -6.21 -24.02 -6.68
N ARG A 85 -5.20 -24.89 -6.71
CA ARG A 85 -4.18 -24.87 -7.76
C ARG A 85 -4.77 -25.14 -9.13
N VAL A 86 -4.28 -24.38 -10.13
CA VAL A 86 -4.66 -24.52 -11.52
C VAL A 86 -3.42 -24.47 -12.41
N GLN A 87 -3.53 -25.00 -13.61
CA GLN A 87 -2.54 -24.77 -14.65
C GLN A 87 -2.65 -23.33 -15.16
N VAL A 88 -1.56 -22.57 -15.07
CA VAL A 88 -1.54 -21.15 -15.45
C VAL A 88 -1.22 -21.02 -16.93
N ASN A 89 -2.10 -20.39 -17.69
CA ASN A 89 -1.77 -19.88 -19.01
C ASN A 89 -1.16 -18.48 -18.89
N ILE A 90 0.16 -18.40 -18.83
CA ILE A 90 0.89 -17.16 -18.55
C ILE A 90 0.59 -16.07 -19.59
N GLN A 91 0.33 -16.43 -20.83
CA GLN A 91 0.07 -15.45 -21.90
C GLN A 91 -1.21 -14.65 -21.65
N GLU A 92 -2.21 -15.23 -20.97
CA GLU A 92 -3.44 -14.52 -20.60
C GLU A 92 -3.22 -13.47 -19.50
N HIS A 93 -2.08 -13.51 -18.82
CA HIS A 93 -1.69 -12.58 -17.76
C HIS A 93 -0.78 -11.45 -18.26
N ILE A 94 -0.24 -11.54 -19.49
CA ILE A 94 0.67 -10.55 -20.04
C ILE A 94 -0.09 -9.66 -21.02
N HIS A 95 -0.11 -8.37 -20.73
CA HIS A 95 -0.77 -7.35 -21.53
C HIS A 95 0.26 -6.41 -22.13
N VAL A 96 0.31 -6.35 -23.48
CA VAL A 96 1.18 -5.42 -24.22
C VAL A 96 0.27 -4.51 -25.05
N PRO A 97 -0.17 -3.37 -24.47
CA PRO A 97 -1.06 -2.47 -25.20
C PRO A 97 -0.35 -1.86 -26.40
N SER A 98 -1.08 -1.73 -27.50
CA SER A 98 -0.60 -1.07 -28.71
C SER A 98 -1.16 0.36 -28.78
N PHE A 99 -0.29 1.35 -28.88
CA PHE A 99 -0.64 2.75 -29.07
C PHE A 99 -0.09 3.27 -30.40
N PRO A 100 -0.63 4.38 -30.95
CA PRO A 100 -0.09 4.96 -32.17
C PRO A 100 1.39 5.36 -32.00
N ASN A 101 2.17 5.14 -33.03
CA ASN A 101 3.58 5.52 -33.07
C ASN A 101 3.75 7.00 -33.44
N GLY A 102 4.86 7.62 -33.02
CA GLY A 102 5.22 8.98 -33.44
C GLY A 102 4.44 10.09 -32.75
N LEU A 103 3.81 9.80 -31.62
CA LEU A 103 3.14 10.83 -30.79
C LEU A 103 4.17 11.66 -30.02
N SER A 104 3.78 12.84 -29.57
CA SER A 104 4.58 13.64 -28.64
C SER A 104 4.67 12.98 -27.27
N ILE A 105 5.64 13.38 -26.46
CA ILE A 105 5.83 12.84 -25.09
C ILE A 105 4.59 13.16 -24.22
N GLU A 106 4.03 14.35 -24.35
CA GLU A 106 2.83 14.77 -23.63
C GLU A 106 1.61 13.91 -24.00
N ALA A 107 1.46 13.55 -25.28
CA ALA A 107 0.40 12.66 -25.72
C ALA A 107 0.58 11.23 -25.17
N TYR A 108 1.83 10.73 -25.08
CA TYR A 108 2.12 9.46 -24.43
C TYR A 108 1.88 9.52 -22.91
N ASP A 109 2.18 10.63 -22.25
CA ASP A 109 1.84 10.82 -20.82
C ASP A 109 0.32 10.74 -20.59
N GLU A 110 -0.48 11.39 -21.43
CA GLU A 110 -1.93 11.30 -21.34
C GLU A 110 -2.46 9.87 -21.59
N ILE A 111 -1.90 9.17 -22.56
CA ILE A 111 -2.26 7.77 -22.86
C ILE A 111 -1.90 6.87 -21.69
N PHE A 112 -0.73 7.07 -21.09
CA PHE A 112 -0.29 6.34 -19.91
C PHE A 112 -1.24 6.57 -18.71
N ASP A 113 -1.59 7.82 -18.41
CA ASP A 113 -2.53 8.16 -17.35
C ASP A 113 -3.91 7.52 -17.57
N LYS A 114 -4.43 7.58 -18.82
CA LYS A 114 -5.69 6.92 -19.19
C LYS A 114 -5.62 5.40 -19.03
N TYR A 115 -4.49 4.82 -19.40
CA TYR A 115 -4.26 3.38 -19.26
C TYR A 115 -4.19 2.95 -17.79
N LEU A 116 -3.46 3.70 -16.95
CA LEU A 116 -3.41 3.47 -15.50
C LEU A 116 -4.80 3.55 -14.87
N THR A 117 -5.58 4.59 -15.21
CA THR A 117 -6.97 4.73 -14.76
C THR A 117 -7.81 3.54 -15.17
N LYS A 118 -7.70 3.10 -16.44
CA LYS A 118 -8.41 1.93 -16.95
C LYS A 118 -8.14 0.69 -16.13
N ILE A 119 -6.85 0.29 -16.00
CA ILE A 119 -6.49 -0.93 -15.27
C ILE A 119 -6.75 -0.83 -13.76
N ALA A 120 -6.72 0.38 -13.19
CA ALA A 120 -7.08 0.62 -11.80
C ALA A 120 -8.56 0.32 -11.52
N MET A 121 -9.45 0.56 -12.49
CA MET A 121 -10.91 0.38 -12.38
C MET A 121 -11.38 -1.00 -12.83
N GLU A 122 -10.63 -1.68 -13.68
CA GLU A 122 -11.01 -3.01 -14.17
C GLU A 122 -10.91 -4.07 -13.08
N PRO A 123 -12.01 -4.80 -12.76
CA PRO A 123 -11.95 -5.91 -11.82
C PRO A 123 -11.12 -7.04 -12.40
N MET A 124 -10.43 -7.78 -11.54
CA MET A 124 -9.68 -8.97 -11.96
C MET A 124 -10.62 -10.16 -12.22
N PRO A 125 -10.43 -10.89 -13.33
CA PRO A 125 -11.16 -12.13 -13.60
C PRO A 125 -10.95 -13.17 -12.48
N GLN A 126 -12.04 -13.78 -12.01
CA GLN A 126 -11.98 -14.75 -10.90
C GLN A 126 -11.72 -16.19 -11.35
N ASN A 127 -11.74 -16.45 -12.65
CA ASN A 127 -11.51 -17.77 -13.26
C ASN A 127 -10.04 -18.07 -13.57
N ARG A 128 -9.12 -17.14 -13.22
CA ARG A 128 -7.68 -17.30 -13.35
C ARG A 128 -6.97 -16.70 -12.14
N PRO A 129 -5.69 -17.00 -11.90
CA PRO A 129 -4.93 -16.38 -10.80
C PRO A 129 -5.00 -14.85 -10.79
N LEU A 130 -5.09 -14.27 -9.61
CA LEU A 130 -5.45 -12.87 -9.39
C LEU A 130 -4.25 -11.91 -9.54
N TRP A 131 -3.57 -11.98 -10.69
CA TRP A 131 -2.47 -11.07 -11.04
C TRP A 131 -2.42 -10.82 -12.56
N GLU A 132 -1.89 -9.68 -12.95
CA GLU A 132 -1.65 -9.29 -14.34
C GLU A 132 -0.31 -8.55 -14.43
N PHE A 133 0.35 -8.68 -15.58
CA PHE A 133 1.58 -8.00 -15.92
C PHE A 133 1.38 -7.20 -17.20
N HIS A 134 1.60 -5.88 -17.14
CA HIS A 134 1.43 -4.99 -18.28
C HIS A 134 2.78 -4.43 -18.70
N LEU A 135 3.08 -4.49 -19.99
CA LEU A 135 4.33 -4.06 -20.58
C LEU A 135 4.05 -2.93 -21.58
N LEU A 136 4.44 -1.69 -21.20
CA LEU A 136 4.24 -0.50 -22.02
C LEU A 136 5.57 -0.06 -22.62
N LYS A 137 5.72 -0.26 -23.94
CA LYS A 137 6.97 -0.03 -24.69
C LYS A 137 7.10 1.39 -25.25
N TYR A 138 6.35 2.33 -24.72
CA TYR A 138 6.30 3.71 -25.19
C TYR A 138 6.93 4.64 -24.16
N PRO A 139 7.68 5.67 -24.62
CA PRO A 139 8.28 6.63 -23.71
C PRO A 139 7.23 7.56 -23.12
N THR A 140 7.54 8.05 -21.92
CA THR A 140 6.83 9.15 -21.25
C THR A 140 7.84 10.19 -20.81
N SER A 141 7.39 11.31 -20.28
CA SER A 141 8.29 12.31 -19.67
C SER A 141 9.11 11.74 -18.50
N LYS A 142 8.65 10.64 -17.90
CA LYS A 142 9.27 10.02 -16.71
C LYS A 142 10.19 8.85 -17.05
N ALA A 143 9.90 8.08 -18.10
CA ALA A 143 10.61 6.83 -18.39
C ALA A 143 10.60 6.49 -19.89
N ALA A 144 11.55 5.68 -20.32
CA ALA A 144 11.61 5.15 -21.68
C ALA A 144 10.62 3.99 -21.93
N GLY A 145 10.03 3.45 -20.87
CA GLY A 145 8.99 2.43 -20.89
C GLY A 145 8.61 2.04 -19.47
N HIS A 146 7.51 1.30 -19.32
CA HIS A 146 6.95 0.93 -18.02
C HIS A 146 6.57 -0.55 -17.95
N CYS A 147 6.76 -1.16 -16.78
CA CYS A 147 6.12 -2.41 -16.41
C CYS A 147 5.16 -2.17 -15.23
N ILE A 148 3.98 -2.78 -15.29
CA ILE A 148 3.02 -2.67 -14.21
C ILE A 148 2.62 -4.08 -13.78
N PHE A 149 2.86 -4.39 -12.49
CA PHE A 149 2.27 -5.55 -11.83
C PHE A 149 0.96 -5.13 -11.19
N LYS A 150 -0.14 -5.70 -11.63
CA LYS A 150 -1.43 -5.56 -10.98
C LYS A 150 -1.70 -6.83 -10.20
N LEU A 151 -1.71 -6.71 -8.87
CA LEU A 151 -1.79 -7.83 -7.94
C LEU A 151 -3.00 -7.63 -7.03
N HIS A 152 -3.86 -8.64 -6.93
CA HIS A 152 -4.99 -8.56 -6.01
C HIS A 152 -4.51 -8.66 -4.56
N HIS A 153 -5.03 -7.82 -3.67
CA HIS A 153 -4.59 -7.74 -2.28
C HIS A 153 -4.91 -9.01 -1.45
N ALA A 154 -5.74 -9.91 -1.97
CA ALA A 154 -5.97 -11.22 -1.38
C ALA A 154 -4.75 -12.15 -1.48
N LEU A 155 -3.86 -11.94 -2.46
CA LEU A 155 -2.61 -12.68 -2.61
C LEU A 155 -1.63 -12.43 -1.46
N GLY A 156 -1.61 -11.19 -0.95
CA GLY A 156 -0.75 -10.75 0.15
C GLY A 156 -0.86 -9.26 0.38
N ASP A 157 -0.27 -8.78 1.46
CA ASP A 157 -0.12 -7.35 1.73
C ASP A 157 1.10 -6.74 1.01
N GLY A 158 1.26 -5.43 1.17
CA GLY A 158 2.36 -4.70 0.54
C GLY A 158 3.74 -5.30 0.81
N PHE A 159 4.00 -5.83 2.02
CA PHE A 159 5.26 -6.48 2.35
C PHE A 159 5.47 -7.75 1.52
N SER A 160 4.49 -8.65 1.51
CA SER A 160 4.55 -9.89 0.75
C SER A 160 4.62 -9.64 -0.76
N LEU A 161 3.78 -8.74 -1.27
CA LEU A 161 3.72 -8.43 -2.71
C LEU A 161 4.97 -7.69 -3.20
N MET A 162 5.55 -6.81 -2.36
CA MET A 162 6.84 -6.17 -2.66
C MET A 162 7.97 -7.21 -2.67
N GLY A 163 7.98 -8.14 -1.71
CA GLY A 163 8.94 -9.25 -1.73
C GLY A 163 8.87 -10.06 -3.02
N ALA A 164 7.66 -10.40 -3.48
CA ALA A 164 7.46 -11.08 -4.76
C ALA A 164 7.96 -10.26 -5.96
N LEU A 165 7.64 -8.97 -6.01
CA LEU A 165 8.12 -8.08 -7.07
C LEU A 165 9.65 -8.04 -7.10
N LEU A 166 10.28 -7.81 -5.95
CA LEU A 166 11.73 -7.67 -5.85
C LEU A 166 12.48 -8.98 -6.15
N THR A 167 11.85 -10.13 -5.94
CA THR A 167 12.44 -11.44 -6.32
C THR A 167 12.59 -11.59 -7.84
N CYS A 168 11.75 -10.90 -8.63
CA CYS A 168 11.86 -10.87 -10.09
C CYS A 168 12.94 -9.91 -10.59
N LEU A 169 13.54 -9.12 -9.70
CA LEU A 169 14.49 -8.06 -10.03
C LEU A 169 15.90 -8.43 -9.55
N GLN A 170 16.89 -7.92 -10.24
CA GLN A 170 18.32 -8.09 -9.95
C GLN A 170 18.96 -6.74 -9.70
N ARG A 171 20.13 -6.73 -9.07
CA ARG A 171 20.97 -5.52 -9.05
C ARG A 171 21.45 -5.18 -10.47
N ALA A 172 21.40 -3.91 -10.82
CA ALA A 172 21.83 -3.46 -12.13
C ALA A 172 23.36 -3.39 -12.26
N ASP A 173 24.09 -3.22 -11.15
CA ASP A 173 25.55 -3.16 -11.09
C ASP A 173 26.18 -4.56 -11.02
N ASP A 174 25.61 -5.47 -10.26
CA ASP A 174 26.05 -6.85 -10.13
C ASP A 174 24.87 -7.79 -9.86
N PRO A 175 24.37 -8.50 -10.89
CA PRO A 175 23.24 -9.42 -10.74
C PRO A 175 23.47 -10.61 -9.81
N SER A 176 24.73 -10.93 -9.45
CA SER A 176 25.05 -12.01 -8.52
C SER A 176 24.82 -11.64 -7.06
N LEU A 177 24.73 -10.37 -6.74
CA LEU A 177 24.51 -9.85 -5.41
C LEU A 177 23.01 -9.62 -5.15
N PRO A 178 22.53 -9.88 -3.90
CA PRO A 178 21.14 -9.64 -3.56
C PRO A 178 20.83 -8.15 -3.44
N LEU A 179 19.58 -7.79 -3.67
CA LEU A 179 19.05 -6.48 -3.30
C LEU A 179 19.04 -6.33 -1.77
N THR A 180 19.42 -5.15 -1.27
CA THR A 180 19.44 -4.87 0.16
C THR A 180 18.47 -3.75 0.55
N PHE A 181 18.08 -3.75 1.82
CA PHE A 181 17.24 -2.71 2.40
C PHE A 181 18.04 -1.89 3.40
N PRO A 182 17.64 -0.62 3.64
CA PRO A 182 18.27 0.18 4.68
C PRO A 182 18.22 -0.56 6.00
N SER A 183 19.38 -0.75 6.66
CA SER A 183 19.44 -1.31 8.00
C SER A 183 18.72 -0.37 8.97
N LEU A 184 17.74 -0.89 9.70
CA LEU A 184 17.19 -0.17 10.85
C LEU A 184 18.26 -0.22 11.94
N GLN A 185 19.06 0.85 12.06
CA GLN A 185 19.85 1.02 13.29
C GLN A 185 18.84 1.16 14.44
N PRO A 186 18.95 0.36 15.52
CA PRO A 186 18.17 0.63 16.71
C PRO A 186 18.50 2.05 17.11
N SER A 187 17.48 2.90 17.23
CA SER A 187 17.67 4.24 17.78
C SER A 187 18.32 4.08 19.14
N SER A 188 19.52 4.61 19.31
CA SER A 188 20.28 4.62 20.54
C SER A 188 19.67 5.56 21.62
N ALA A 189 18.39 5.83 21.53
CA ALA A 189 17.63 6.63 22.48
C ALA A 189 16.79 5.73 23.37
N ALA A 190 17.40 4.97 24.24
CA ALA A 190 16.82 4.51 25.50
C ALA A 190 17.90 3.91 26.41
N HIS A 191 18.90 4.69 26.76
CA HIS A 191 19.51 4.50 28.08
C HIS A 191 18.56 5.09 29.11
N SER A 192 17.44 4.45 29.38
CA SER A 192 16.70 4.61 30.60
C SER A 192 17.37 3.76 31.67
N THR A 193 18.17 4.39 32.48
CA THR A 193 18.53 3.88 33.84
C THR A 193 17.32 3.22 34.49
N PRO A 194 17.49 2.07 35.16
CA PRO A 194 16.41 1.41 35.88
C PRO A 194 15.95 2.29 37.03
N LYS A 195 14.92 3.10 36.82
CA LYS A 195 14.20 3.79 37.91
C LYS A 195 13.24 2.79 38.56
N ALA A 196 13.39 2.76 39.87
CA ALA A 196 12.70 1.97 40.87
C ALA A 196 11.27 1.49 40.58
N VAL A 197 10.98 0.28 41.05
CA VAL A 197 9.78 -0.57 40.92
C VAL A 197 8.49 0.02 41.58
N THR A 198 8.38 1.30 41.81
CA THR A 198 7.27 1.87 42.63
C THR A 198 6.15 2.59 41.85
N SER A 199 6.07 2.48 40.50
CA SER A 199 5.01 3.16 39.74
C SER A 199 4.35 2.32 38.64
N CYS A 200 4.13 1.03 38.81
CA CYS A 200 3.50 0.17 37.78
C CYS A 200 1.98 0.38 37.64
N VAL A 201 1.27 0.70 38.75
CA VAL A 201 -0.20 0.80 38.75
C VAL A 201 -0.74 1.96 37.90
N PRO A 202 -0.20 3.21 37.98
CA PRO A 202 -0.72 4.29 37.12
C PRO A 202 -0.46 4.10 35.64
N LYS A 203 0.67 3.50 35.25
CA LYS A 203 0.98 3.23 33.83
C LYS A 203 0.06 2.14 33.21
N THR A 204 -0.31 1.14 33.99
CA THR A 204 -1.20 0.07 33.56
C THR A 204 -2.64 0.57 33.40
N LEU A 205 -3.12 1.37 34.33
CA LEU A 205 -4.46 2.00 34.26
C LEU A 205 -4.55 2.97 33.09
N SER A 206 -3.54 3.80 32.87
CA SER A 206 -3.47 4.70 31.71
C SER A 206 -3.46 3.92 30.38
N LYS A 207 -2.75 2.81 30.32
CA LYS A 207 -2.72 1.95 29.13
C LYS A 207 -4.08 1.30 28.85
N ILE A 208 -4.80 0.82 29.88
CA ILE A 208 -6.15 0.27 29.77
C ILE A 208 -7.13 1.36 29.31
N TYR A 209 -7.09 2.53 29.95
CA TYR A 209 -7.93 3.66 29.60
C TYR A 209 -7.73 4.08 28.13
N ASN A 210 -6.49 4.32 27.71
CA ASN A 210 -6.16 4.70 26.32
C ASN A 210 -6.60 3.61 25.35
N THR A 211 -6.36 2.33 25.66
CA THR A 211 -6.81 1.21 24.80
C THR A 211 -8.33 1.21 24.63
N THR A 212 -9.08 1.42 25.71
CA THR A 212 -10.55 1.43 25.67
C THR A 212 -11.06 2.62 24.86
N CYS A 213 -10.49 3.81 25.08
CA CYS A 213 -10.85 5.01 24.32
C CYS A 213 -10.51 4.87 22.83
N ASP A 214 -9.29 4.42 22.49
CA ASP A 214 -8.83 4.28 21.13
C ASP A 214 -9.63 3.18 20.38
N PHE A 215 -9.95 2.08 21.05
CA PHE A 215 -10.78 1.02 20.49
C PHE A 215 -12.22 1.50 20.23
N SER A 216 -12.85 2.12 21.25
CA SER A 216 -14.21 2.67 21.11
C SER A 216 -14.28 3.72 20.01
N TRP A 217 -13.31 4.62 19.96
CA TRP A 217 -13.18 5.61 18.89
C TRP A 217 -13.03 4.97 17.51
N SER A 218 -12.15 3.97 17.39
CA SER A 218 -11.95 3.22 16.13
C SER A 218 -13.27 2.58 15.65
N VAL A 219 -14.02 1.94 16.55
CA VAL A 219 -15.32 1.33 16.22
C VAL A 219 -16.34 2.37 15.79
N LEU A 220 -16.44 3.49 16.53
CA LEU A 220 -17.36 4.59 16.21
C LEU A 220 -17.04 5.21 14.84
N LYS A 221 -15.78 5.50 14.58
CA LYS A 221 -15.30 6.03 13.28
C LYS A 221 -15.56 5.05 12.15
N SER A 222 -15.28 3.78 12.38
CA SER A 222 -15.48 2.75 11.35
C SER A 222 -16.95 2.56 10.96
N SER A 223 -17.89 2.77 11.89
CA SER A 223 -19.28 2.37 11.70
C SER A 223 -20.29 3.51 11.64
N LEU A 224 -20.09 4.60 12.39
CA LEU A 224 -21.13 5.57 12.67
C LEU A 224 -20.77 7.03 12.40
N ILE A 225 -19.50 7.41 12.47
CA ILE A 225 -19.08 8.81 12.40
C ILE A 225 -18.19 9.04 11.18
N PRO A 226 -18.77 9.46 10.04
CA PRO A 226 -17.95 9.85 8.88
C PRO A 226 -17.22 11.16 9.15
N ASP A 227 -16.11 11.36 8.46
CA ASP A 227 -15.45 12.66 8.35
C ASP A 227 -16.33 13.68 7.62
N ASP A 228 -16.00 14.95 7.78
CA ASP A 228 -16.67 16.04 7.06
C ASP A 228 -16.47 15.88 5.54
N LYS A 229 -17.42 16.43 4.79
CA LYS A 229 -17.28 16.62 3.34
C LYS A 229 -16.26 17.72 3.08
N THR A 230 -15.25 17.41 2.32
CA THR A 230 -14.11 18.32 2.12
C THR A 230 -13.58 18.19 0.69
N PRO A 231 -12.72 19.09 0.23
CA PRO A 231 -12.06 18.94 -1.08
C PRO A 231 -11.27 17.65 -1.30
N ILE A 232 -11.01 16.86 -0.23
CA ILE A 232 -10.33 15.57 -0.32
C ILE A 232 -11.26 14.37 -0.06
N ARG A 233 -12.54 14.61 0.23
CA ARG A 233 -13.53 13.58 0.50
C ARG A 233 -14.88 13.95 -0.12
N SER A 234 -15.21 13.26 -1.20
CA SER A 234 -16.48 13.40 -1.91
C SER A 234 -17.66 12.85 -1.13
N ASP A 235 -18.85 13.18 -1.55
CA ASP A 235 -20.10 12.71 -0.96
C ASP A 235 -20.35 11.21 -1.12
N GLY A 236 -19.55 10.53 -1.94
CA GLY A 236 -19.77 9.14 -2.29
C GLY A 236 -21.17 8.93 -2.87
N GLY A 237 -21.62 9.84 -3.76
CA GLY A 237 -22.90 9.74 -4.46
C GLY A 237 -23.11 8.37 -5.08
N ALA A 238 -24.16 8.16 -5.86
CA ALA A 238 -24.65 6.86 -6.37
C ALA A 238 -23.64 5.93 -7.04
N VAL A 239 -22.37 6.33 -7.23
CA VAL A 239 -21.27 5.53 -7.81
C VAL A 239 -20.22 5.27 -6.73
N GLU A 240 -20.15 4.06 -6.24
CA GLU A 240 -19.27 3.63 -5.14
C GLU A 240 -17.77 3.72 -5.47
N PHE A 241 -17.40 3.66 -6.76
CA PHE A 241 -16.02 3.71 -7.23
C PHE A 241 -15.91 4.67 -8.41
N GLN A 242 -15.44 5.88 -8.14
CA GLN A 242 -15.15 6.85 -9.18
C GLN A 242 -13.81 6.53 -9.87
N PRO A 243 -13.63 6.92 -11.15
CA PRO A 243 -12.35 6.80 -11.83
C PRO A 243 -11.22 7.43 -11.01
N VAL A 244 -10.11 6.70 -10.87
CA VAL A 244 -8.94 7.14 -10.10
C VAL A 244 -7.88 7.68 -11.04
N ARG A 245 -7.42 8.91 -10.81
CA ARG A 245 -6.22 9.45 -11.44
C ARG A 245 -5.03 9.25 -10.51
N ILE A 246 -3.91 8.76 -11.07
CA ILE A 246 -2.68 8.48 -10.31
C ILE A 246 -1.59 9.44 -10.77
N SER A 247 -0.96 10.12 -9.83
CA SER A 247 0.19 10.98 -10.07
C SER A 247 1.29 10.72 -9.05
N THR A 248 2.50 11.23 -9.29
CA THR A 248 3.62 11.01 -8.36
C THR A 248 4.42 12.29 -8.12
N VAL A 249 4.84 12.47 -6.86
CA VAL A 249 5.80 13.49 -6.43
C VAL A 249 7.09 12.81 -5.99
N ALA A 250 8.24 13.37 -6.34
CA ALA A 250 9.55 12.87 -5.94
C ALA A 250 10.18 13.82 -4.91
N LEU A 251 10.54 13.30 -3.75
CA LEU A 251 11.28 14.02 -2.72
C LEU A 251 12.67 13.43 -2.52
N SER A 252 13.64 14.27 -2.17
CA SER A 252 14.99 13.79 -1.82
C SER A 252 14.97 13.09 -0.46
N LEU A 253 15.44 11.85 -0.42
CA LEU A 253 15.60 11.12 0.84
C LEU A 253 16.63 11.80 1.76
N ASP A 254 17.63 12.48 1.20
CA ASP A 254 18.65 13.19 1.99
C ASP A 254 18.07 14.42 2.68
N LEU A 255 17.15 15.15 2.04
CA LEU A 255 16.39 16.23 2.67
C LEU A 255 15.59 15.71 3.88
N ILE A 256 14.89 14.59 3.70
CA ILE A 256 14.12 13.96 4.78
C ILE A 256 15.03 13.48 5.93
N ARG A 257 16.22 12.97 5.61
CA ARG A 257 17.22 12.57 6.62
C ARG A 257 17.75 13.75 7.43
N GLN A 258 17.95 14.90 6.80
CA GLN A 258 18.34 16.13 7.50
C GLN A 258 17.24 16.57 8.47
N ILE A 259 16.00 16.68 8.01
CA ILE A 259 14.86 17.03 8.89
C ILE A 259 14.77 16.05 10.08
N LYS A 260 14.84 14.74 9.79
CA LYS A 260 14.84 13.69 10.81
C LYS A 260 15.94 13.91 11.87
N ALA A 261 17.15 14.23 11.43
CA ALA A 261 18.30 14.41 12.32
C ALA A 261 18.11 15.61 13.23
N GLU A 262 17.65 16.74 12.71
CA GLU A 262 17.41 17.96 13.47
C GLU A 262 16.28 17.81 14.51
N LEU A 263 15.21 17.08 14.14
CA LEU A 263 14.05 16.94 15.02
C LEU A 263 14.11 15.71 15.92
N GLY A 264 15.09 14.83 15.78
CA GLY A 264 15.11 13.54 16.49
C GLY A 264 13.92 12.63 16.15
N ALA A 265 13.27 12.87 15.01
CA ALA A 265 12.09 12.14 14.54
C ALA A 265 12.46 10.88 13.73
N THR A 266 11.46 10.08 13.34
CA THR A 266 11.66 9.02 12.34
C THR A 266 11.37 9.53 10.93
N ILE A 267 11.88 8.84 9.91
CA ILE A 267 11.52 9.15 8.50
C ILE A 267 10.00 9.11 8.31
N ASN A 268 9.34 8.15 8.94
CA ASN A 268 7.89 8.00 8.84
C ASN A 268 7.14 9.20 9.45
N ASP A 269 7.61 9.73 10.59
CA ASP A 269 7.00 10.90 11.22
C ASP A 269 7.12 12.13 10.33
N VAL A 270 8.31 12.37 9.76
CA VAL A 270 8.55 13.48 8.82
C VAL A 270 7.66 13.36 7.57
N LEU A 271 7.58 12.18 6.98
CA LEU A 271 6.73 11.95 5.80
C LEU A 271 5.25 12.13 6.11
N THR A 272 4.80 11.65 7.26
CA THR A 272 3.41 11.83 7.69
C THR A 272 3.10 13.31 7.92
N GLY A 273 3.99 14.05 8.57
CA GLY A 273 3.85 15.50 8.76
C GLY A 273 3.78 16.26 7.42
N ILE A 274 4.64 15.93 6.45
CA ILE A 274 4.59 16.54 5.10
C ILE A 274 3.26 16.26 4.42
N VAL A 275 2.79 15.01 4.45
CA VAL A 275 1.51 14.62 3.85
C VAL A 275 0.34 15.35 4.52
N PHE A 276 0.33 15.45 5.83
CA PHE A 276 -0.75 16.11 6.58
C PHE A 276 -0.76 17.62 6.32
N LEU A 277 0.39 18.28 6.41
CA LEU A 277 0.49 19.71 6.09
C LEU A 277 0.10 19.98 4.64
N GLY A 278 0.62 19.22 3.67
CA GLY A 278 0.27 19.39 2.26
C GLY A 278 -1.21 19.19 1.98
N THR A 279 -1.84 18.21 2.67
CA THR A 279 -3.27 17.98 2.59
C THR A 279 -4.07 19.19 3.13
N ARG A 280 -3.67 19.73 4.29
CA ARG A 280 -4.30 20.93 4.86
C ARG A 280 -4.13 22.17 3.97
N LEU A 281 -2.94 22.38 3.42
CA LEU A 281 -2.69 23.46 2.46
C LEU A 281 -3.60 23.34 1.23
N TYR A 282 -3.78 22.13 0.71
CA TYR A 282 -4.72 21.89 -0.38
C TYR A 282 -6.17 22.20 0.01
N MET A 283 -6.60 21.76 1.19
CA MET A 283 -7.94 22.03 1.71
C MET A 283 -8.17 23.53 1.88
N GLN A 284 -7.24 24.25 2.50
CA GLN A 284 -7.30 25.71 2.68
C GLN A 284 -7.34 26.46 1.35
N ALA A 285 -6.56 26.03 0.36
CA ALA A 285 -6.53 26.61 -0.97
C ALA A 285 -7.84 26.42 -1.77
N ASN A 286 -8.73 25.53 -1.33
CA ASN A 286 -10.07 25.32 -1.87
C ASN A 286 -11.19 25.94 -1.00
N GLY A 287 -10.84 26.57 0.11
CA GLY A 287 -11.75 27.31 0.99
C GLY A 287 -11.23 27.34 2.42
N LYS A 288 -11.07 28.53 3.00
CA LYS A 288 -10.53 28.71 4.35
C LYS A 288 -11.26 27.88 5.42
N HIS A 289 -12.59 27.74 5.30
CA HIS A 289 -13.40 26.97 6.25
C HIS A 289 -13.05 25.47 6.29
N PHE A 290 -12.30 24.94 5.31
CA PHE A 290 -11.85 23.55 5.33
C PHE A 290 -10.57 23.33 6.15
N SER A 291 -9.87 24.40 6.57
CA SER A 291 -8.62 24.29 7.36
C SER A 291 -8.79 23.45 8.62
N ASN A 292 -9.96 23.54 9.28
CA ASN A 292 -10.27 22.90 10.56
C ASN A 292 -11.33 21.80 10.44
N SER A 293 -11.70 21.39 9.22
CA SER A 293 -12.65 20.31 9.00
C SER A 293 -12.12 18.98 9.54
N LYS A 294 -13.00 18.18 10.14
CA LYS A 294 -12.66 16.86 10.66
C LYS A 294 -12.28 15.92 9.53
N SER A 295 -11.02 15.55 9.51
CA SER A 295 -10.44 14.64 8.51
C SER A 295 -9.56 13.61 9.18
N THR A 296 -9.69 12.35 8.76
CA THR A 296 -8.96 11.22 9.33
C THR A 296 -8.14 10.53 8.24
N ALA A 297 -6.87 10.29 8.53
CA ALA A 297 -6.02 9.40 7.76
C ALA A 297 -6.04 7.99 8.36
N LEU A 298 -6.23 6.99 7.52
CA LEU A 298 -5.95 5.60 7.87
C LEU A 298 -4.48 5.31 7.54
N VAL A 299 -3.64 5.29 8.58
CA VAL A 299 -2.22 4.97 8.43
C VAL A 299 -2.04 3.46 8.58
N LEU A 300 -1.41 2.81 7.61
CA LEU A 300 -1.19 1.37 7.66
C LEU A 300 0.00 1.03 8.56
N LEU A 301 -0.24 0.10 9.49
CA LEU A 301 0.77 -0.47 10.38
C LEU A 301 1.00 -1.93 10.01
N ASN A 302 2.25 -2.30 9.71
CA ASN A 302 2.65 -3.70 9.60
C ASN A 302 2.64 -4.33 11.00
N THR A 303 1.84 -5.39 11.17
CA THR A 303 1.68 -6.08 12.46
C THR A 303 2.62 -7.28 12.62
N ARG A 304 3.50 -7.54 11.65
CA ARG A 304 4.54 -8.57 11.78
C ARG A 304 5.56 -8.17 12.85
N ASN A 305 5.97 -9.14 13.63
CA ASN A 305 7.07 -8.97 14.57
C ASN A 305 8.41 -9.09 13.83
N ILE A 306 8.75 -8.08 13.03
CA ILE A 306 10.00 -8.02 12.28
C ILE A 306 10.88 -6.88 12.84
N ASN A 307 12.13 -7.24 13.16
CA ASN A 307 13.14 -6.28 13.58
C ASN A 307 13.82 -5.59 12.38
N GLY A 308 13.03 -5.23 11.36
CA GLY A 308 13.47 -4.62 10.11
C GLY A 308 13.44 -5.57 8.91
N TYR A 309 13.66 -5.01 7.72
CA TYR A 309 13.84 -5.78 6.49
C TYR A 309 15.30 -6.24 6.45
N LYS A 310 15.57 -7.53 6.63
CA LYS A 310 16.96 -8.04 6.65
C LYS A 310 17.44 -8.49 5.27
N SER A 311 16.63 -9.29 4.59
CA SER A 311 16.93 -9.76 3.23
C SER A 311 15.66 -10.04 2.45
N LEU A 312 15.78 -10.09 1.13
CA LEU A 312 14.69 -10.48 0.23
C LEU A 312 14.23 -11.91 0.51
N ASP A 313 15.17 -12.82 0.77
CA ASP A 313 14.91 -14.21 1.12
C ASP A 313 14.00 -14.35 2.36
N GLU A 314 14.17 -13.49 3.36
CA GLU A 314 13.33 -13.50 4.55
C GLU A 314 11.89 -13.01 4.29
N MET A 315 11.68 -12.20 3.25
CA MET A 315 10.34 -11.75 2.85
C MET A 315 9.54 -12.86 2.16
N VAL A 316 10.21 -13.78 1.49
CA VAL A 316 9.61 -14.76 0.57
C VAL A 316 9.59 -16.19 1.15
N LYS A 317 10.56 -16.57 2.01
CA LYS A 317 10.63 -17.93 2.56
C LYS A 317 9.46 -18.27 3.49
N PRO A 318 8.75 -19.40 3.27
CA PRO A 318 7.59 -19.79 4.10
C PRO A 318 7.94 -20.12 5.55
N ASP A 319 9.21 -20.45 5.83
CA ASP A 319 9.68 -21.01 7.10
C ASP A 319 10.14 -19.96 8.12
N THR A 320 10.11 -18.70 7.74
CA THR A 320 10.38 -17.61 8.67
C THR A 320 9.11 -17.27 9.45
N ARG A 321 9.27 -16.77 10.69
CA ARG A 321 8.18 -16.26 11.54
C ARG A 321 7.33 -15.18 10.88
N THR A 322 7.69 -14.74 9.68
CA THR A 322 6.98 -13.83 8.79
C THR A 322 6.09 -14.61 7.86
N LYS A 323 4.88 -14.92 8.28
CA LYS A 323 3.90 -15.62 7.42
C LYS A 323 3.56 -14.80 6.20
N TRP A 324 3.59 -15.43 5.02
CA TRP A 324 3.04 -14.86 3.79
C TRP A 324 1.56 -14.51 3.97
N GLY A 325 1.14 -13.38 3.45
CA GLY A 325 -0.27 -12.97 3.46
C GLY A 325 -0.48 -11.56 4.04
N ASN A 326 -1.69 -11.28 4.46
CA ASN A 326 -2.09 -9.97 4.94
C ASN A 326 -1.91 -9.86 6.46
N GLN A 327 -0.94 -9.07 6.90
CA GLN A 327 -0.64 -8.80 8.31
C GLN A 327 -0.44 -7.29 8.52
N PHE A 328 -1.53 -6.56 8.49
CA PHE A 328 -1.52 -5.12 8.74
C PHE A 328 -2.79 -4.72 9.50
N ALA A 329 -2.75 -3.51 10.05
CA ALA A 329 -3.90 -2.87 10.68
C ALA A 329 -3.96 -1.40 10.30
N PHE A 330 -5.15 -0.80 10.43
CA PHE A 330 -5.35 0.62 10.25
C PHE A 330 -5.25 1.36 11.59
N LEU A 331 -4.47 2.45 11.59
CA LEU A 331 -4.49 3.44 12.65
C LEU A 331 -5.33 4.63 12.19
N HIS A 332 -6.35 4.99 12.96
CA HIS A 332 -7.10 6.23 12.74
C HIS A 332 -6.33 7.41 13.31
N VAL A 333 -5.83 8.26 12.44
CA VAL A 333 -5.03 9.44 12.79
C VAL A 333 -5.78 10.68 12.31
N GLY A 334 -6.27 11.51 13.25
CA GLY A 334 -6.85 12.81 12.89
C GLY A 334 -5.79 13.70 12.24
N LEU A 335 -6.17 14.42 11.19
CA LEU A 335 -5.28 15.42 10.61
C LEU A 335 -5.23 16.63 11.55
N PRO A 336 -4.03 17.11 11.95
CA PRO A 336 -3.88 18.35 12.69
C PRO A 336 -4.62 19.51 12.02
N GLU A 337 -5.15 20.42 12.80
CA GLU A 337 -5.81 21.61 12.27
C GLU A 337 -4.77 22.62 11.75
N LEU A 338 -5.13 23.37 10.73
CA LEU A 338 -4.29 24.44 10.22
C LEU A 338 -4.82 25.77 10.77
N SER A 339 -4.11 26.35 11.75
CA SER A 339 -4.50 27.63 12.31
C SER A 339 -4.42 28.75 11.29
N ASP A 340 -5.40 29.66 11.31
CA ASP A 340 -5.45 30.83 10.42
C ASP A 340 -4.46 31.95 10.83
N ASP A 341 -3.79 31.79 11.96
CA ASP A 341 -2.84 32.77 12.50
C ASP A 341 -1.52 32.79 11.70
N ALA A 342 -0.92 33.98 11.62
CA ALA A 342 0.37 34.21 10.98
C ALA A 342 1.55 33.46 11.64
N SER A 343 1.28 32.67 12.66
CA SER A 343 2.23 31.88 13.46
C SER A 343 2.21 30.39 13.15
N LEU A 344 1.86 29.96 11.93
CA LEU A 344 1.91 28.54 11.54
C LEU A 344 3.31 27.97 11.80
N ASP A 345 3.43 27.05 12.76
CA ASP A 345 4.61 26.21 12.91
C ASP A 345 4.45 24.91 12.10
N PRO A 346 5.12 24.78 10.93
CA PRO A 346 5.03 23.56 10.13
C PRO A 346 5.51 22.30 10.87
N LEU A 347 6.31 22.45 11.95
CA LEU A 347 6.87 21.34 12.71
C LEU A 347 5.84 20.69 13.64
N GLU A 348 4.77 21.43 14.02
CA GLU A 348 3.66 20.85 14.79
C GLU A 348 3.04 19.66 14.09
N PHE A 349 2.93 19.67 12.76
CA PHE A 349 2.42 18.56 11.97
C PHE A 349 3.24 17.27 12.12
N ILE A 350 4.56 17.40 12.36
CA ILE A 350 5.43 16.24 12.63
C ILE A 350 5.25 15.77 14.07
N SER A 351 5.27 16.68 15.04
CA SER A 351 5.18 16.34 16.46
C SER A 351 3.83 15.73 16.82
N GLU A 352 2.72 16.29 16.33
CA GLU A 352 1.38 15.73 16.55
C GLU A 352 1.20 14.37 15.86
N ALA A 353 1.65 14.23 14.61
CA ALA A 353 1.62 12.95 13.92
C ALA A 353 2.42 11.89 14.68
N GLN A 354 3.61 12.23 15.18
CA GLN A 354 4.47 11.35 15.96
C GLN A 354 3.77 10.92 17.26
N GLU A 355 3.20 11.86 18.00
CA GLU A 355 2.51 11.57 19.25
C GLU A 355 1.33 10.63 19.05
N ILE A 356 0.45 10.92 18.08
CA ILE A 356 -0.73 10.12 17.80
C ILE A 356 -0.34 8.71 17.31
N ILE A 357 0.65 8.62 16.41
CA ILE A 357 1.10 7.32 15.88
C ILE A 357 1.76 6.49 16.99
N GLN A 358 2.60 7.08 17.83
CA GLN A 358 3.24 6.39 18.95
C GLN A 358 2.20 5.91 19.98
N ARG A 359 1.24 6.75 20.33
CA ARG A 359 0.15 6.40 21.23
C ARG A 359 -0.65 5.20 20.67
N ASN A 360 -1.11 5.30 19.45
CA ASN A 360 -1.93 4.27 18.80
C ASN A 360 -1.16 2.95 18.60
N ARG A 361 0.12 3.03 18.24
CA ARG A 361 1.00 1.87 18.09
C ARG A 361 1.21 1.10 19.39
N ASN A 362 1.26 1.81 20.52
CA ASN A 362 1.43 1.24 21.86
C ASN A 362 0.10 0.78 22.49
N SER A 363 -1.03 1.11 21.87
CA SER A 363 -2.37 0.71 22.31
C SER A 363 -2.69 -0.73 21.87
N LEU A 364 -3.42 -1.46 22.70
CA LEU A 364 -3.98 -2.76 22.32
C LEU A 364 -5.21 -2.63 21.39
N ALA A 365 -5.67 -1.41 21.09
CA ALA A 365 -6.84 -1.17 20.25
C ALA A 365 -6.72 -1.79 18.86
N VAL A 366 -5.52 -1.74 18.25
CA VAL A 366 -5.22 -2.39 16.97
C VAL A 366 -5.48 -3.89 17.03
N TYR A 367 -5.01 -4.55 18.10
CA TYR A 367 -5.23 -5.97 18.32
C TYR A 367 -6.71 -6.30 18.54
N LEU A 368 -7.40 -5.51 19.38
CA LEU A 368 -8.84 -5.66 19.65
C LEU A 368 -9.68 -5.46 18.39
N THR A 369 -9.35 -4.50 17.54
CA THR A 369 -10.01 -4.28 16.25
C THR A 369 -9.86 -5.50 15.34
N GLY A 370 -8.67 -6.07 15.26
CA GLY A 370 -8.42 -7.31 14.51
C GLY A 370 -9.22 -8.51 15.03
N GLN A 371 -9.31 -8.67 16.36
CA GLN A 371 -10.10 -9.71 17.02
C GLN A 371 -11.62 -9.52 16.75
N SER A 372 -12.09 -8.28 16.82
CA SER A 372 -13.50 -7.95 16.52
C SER A 372 -13.85 -8.27 15.07
N LEU A 373 -12.99 -7.91 14.13
CA LEU A 373 -13.17 -8.23 12.71
C LEU A 373 -13.21 -9.74 12.46
N GLU A 374 -12.33 -10.49 13.12
CA GLU A 374 -12.33 -11.96 13.03
C GLU A 374 -13.61 -12.55 13.65
N THR A 375 -14.12 -11.98 14.73
CA THR A 375 -15.39 -12.38 15.34
C THR A 375 -16.58 -12.11 14.42
N ILE A 376 -16.62 -10.91 13.79
CA ILE A 376 -17.64 -10.58 12.78
C ILE A 376 -17.60 -11.60 11.64
N ARG A 377 -16.39 -11.90 11.12
CA ARG A 377 -16.23 -12.87 10.05
C ARG A 377 -16.71 -14.27 10.43
N LYS A 378 -16.42 -14.75 11.65
CA LYS A 378 -16.86 -16.06 12.13
C LYS A 378 -18.35 -16.14 12.38
N CYS A 379 -18.95 -15.07 12.93
CA CYS A 379 -20.36 -15.07 13.31
C CYS A 379 -21.30 -14.69 12.16
N LYS A 380 -20.89 -13.75 11.29
CA LYS A 380 -21.73 -13.18 10.24
C LYS A 380 -21.20 -13.42 8.82
N GLY A 381 -20.05 -14.08 8.70
CA GLY A 381 -19.42 -14.38 7.43
C GLY A 381 -18.47 -13.30 6.90
N PRO A 382 -17.72 -13.60 5.81
CA PRO A 382 -16.72 -12.71 5.25
C PRO A 382 -17.30 -11.43 4.64
N GLU A 383 -18.52 -11.46 4.11
CA GLU A 383 -19.18 -10.27 3.54
C GLU A 383 -19.50 -9.22 4.61
N ALA A 384 -19.87 -9.62 5.83
CA ALA A 384 -20.08 -8.68 6.93
C ALA A 384 -18.75 -8.04 7.40
N ALA A 385 -17.66 -8.78 7.35
CA ALA A 385 -16.33 -8.23 7.61
C ALA A 385 -15.91 -7.26 6.51
N ALA A 386 -16.21 -7.57 5.24
CA ALA A 386 -15.98 -6.67 4.11
C ALA A 386 -16.76 -5.36 4.25
N GLU A 387 -18.04 -5.42 4.65
CA GLU A 387 -18.88 -4.25 4.90
C GLU A 387 -18.28 -3.35 5.99
N TYR A 388 -17.79 -3.95 7.09
CA TYR A 388 -17.14 -3.19 8.17
C TYR A 388 -15.89 -2.46 7.66
N ILE A 389 -15.01 -3.12 6.90
CA ILE A 389 -13.81 -2.51 6.32
C ILE A 389 -14.18 -1.43 5.28
N HIS A 390 -15.17 -1.71 4.44
CA HIS A 390 -15.67 -0.75 3.47
C HIS A 390 -16.18 0.53 4.17
N SER A 391 -16.98 0.38 5.24
CA SER A 391 -17.43 1.51 6.05
C SER A 391 -16.26 2.27 6.68
N THR A 392 -15.25 1.57 7.20
CA THR A 392 -14.06 2.17 7.78
C THR A 392 -13.34 3.06 6.76
N LEU A 393 -13.13 2.54 5.55
CA LEU A 393 -12.51 3.29 4.45
C LEU A 393 -13.39 4.47 4.02
N LYS A 394 -14.68 4.24 3.80
CA LYS A 394 -15.64 5.27 3.35
C LYS A 394 -15.83 6.41 4.35
N ASN A 395 -15.76 6.11 5.65
CA ASN A 395 -15.93 7.11 6.72
C ASN A 395 -14.67 7.94 6.98
N SER A 396 -13.53 7.56 6.42
CA SER A 396 -12.25 8.25 6.58
C SER A 396 -11.90 9.06 5.32
N SER A 397 -11.15 10.15 5.47
CA SER A 397 -10.83 11.06 4.37
C SER A 397 -9.77 10.51 3.43
N MET A 398 -8.76 9.78 3.96
CA MET A 398 -7.67 9.24 3.14
C MET A 398 -7.01 8.02 3.76
N THR A 399 -6.26 7.28 2.94
CA THR A 399 -5.34 6.22 3.39
C THR A 399 -3.90 6.62 3.08
N VAL A 400 -3.00 6.37 4.03
CA VAL A 400 -1.55 6.57 3.86
C VAL A 400 -0.82 5.26 4.11
N SER A 401 -0.05 4.81 3.11
CA SER A 401 0.80 3.62 3.19
C SER A 401 2.24 3.97 2.88
N ASN A 402 3.16 3.60 3.76
CA ASN A 402 4.59 3.82 3.56
C ASN A 402 5.34 2.48 3.54
N MET A 403 6.19 2.31 2.52
CA MET A 403 7.04 1.14 2.37
C MET A 403 8.49 1.53 2.09
N ILE A 404 9.40 0.68 2.55
CA ILE A 404 10.83 0.83 2.28
C ILE A 404 11.17 -0.04 1.08
N GLY A 405 11.80 0.55 0.09
CA GLY A 405 12.34 -0.17 -1.08
C GLY A 405 13.85 -0.35 -1.02
N PRO A 406 14.44 -1.03 -2.01
CA PRO A 406 15.87 -1.34 -2.06
C PRO A 406 16.73 -0.09 -2.26
N VAL A 407 17.96 -0.20 -1.78
CA VAL A 407 18.96 0.88 -1.84
C VAL A 407 19.65 0.91 -3.19
N GLU A 408 19.88 -0.26 -3.76
CA GLU A 408 20.60 -0.43 -5.02
C GLU A 408 19.69 -0.21 -6.22
N LYS A 409 20.31 0.14 -7.34
CA LYS A 409 19.65 0.21 -8.63
C LYS A 409 19.24 -1.19 -9.08
N MET A 410 17.98 -1.33 -9.44
CA MET A 410 17.40 -2.60 -9.90
C MET A 410 17.40 -2.69 -11.43
N SER A 411 17.32 -3.91 -11.92
CA SER A 411 17.12 -4.26 -13.32
C SER A 411 16.09 -5.38 -13.46
N LEU A 412 15.25 -5.31 -14.47
CA LEU A 412 14.35 -6.38 -14.89
C LEU A 412 14.72 -6.82 -16.30
N ALA A 413 15.16 -8.07 -16.47
CA ALA A 413 15.55 -8.61 -17.77
C ALA A 413 16.51 -7.65 -18.53
N ASP A 414 17.58 -7.22 -17.89
CA ASP A 414 18.63 -6.30 -18.38
C ASP A 414 18.17 -4.86 -18.67
N HIS A 415 16.96 -4.47 -18.20
CA HIS A 415 16.46 -3.10 -18.30
C HIS A 415 16.57 -2.41 -16.93
N PRO A 416 17.49 -1.43 -16.77
CA PRO A 416 17.67 -0.71 -15.52
C PRO A 416 16.42 0.11 -15.15
N CYS A 417 16.02 0.00 -13.88
CA CYS A 417 14.90 0.75 -13.33
C CYS A 417 15.33 2.13 -12.87
N LYS A 418 14.74 3.17 -13.44
CA LYS A 418 14.88 4.57 -13.04
C LYS A 418 14.06 4.92 -11.81
N GLY A 419 12.88 4.31 -11.69
CA GLY A 419 11.92 4.59 -10.65
C GLY A 419 11.02 3.39 -10.31
N LEU A 420 10.48 3.43 -9.12
CA LEU A 420 9.51 2.48 -8.62
C LEU A 420 8.49 3.21 -7.75
N TYR A 421 7.22 2.92 -7.93
CA TYR A 421 6.15 3.31 -7.03
C TYR A 421 5.03 2.27 -7.04
N PHE A 422 4.14 2.35 -6.06
CA PHE A 422 2.95 1.52 -6.04
C PHE A 422 1.72 2.35 -5.72
N MET A 423 0.54 1.83 -6.06
CA MET A 423 -0.75 2.43 -5.73
C MET A 423 -1.75 1.35 -5.36
N VAL A 424 -2.49 1.59 -4.29
CA VAL A 424 -3.62 0.76 -3.88
C VAL A 424 -4.88 1.30 -4.54
N VAL A 425 -5.60 0.43 -5.25
CA VAL A 425 -6.82 0.79 -6.01
C VAL A 425 -7.99 -0.13 -5.63
N GLY A 426 -9.21 0.28 -5.96
CA GLY A 426 -10.42 -0.46 -5.56
C GLY A 426 -10.86 -0.15 -4.11
N VAL A 427 -10.46 1.01 -3.57
CA VAL A 427 -10.90 1.54 -2.27
C VAL A 427 -11.95 2.64 -2.48
N PRO A 428 -12.92 2.79 -1.56
CA PRO A 428 -14.00 3.78 -1.69
C PRO A 428 -13.59 5.21 -1.29
N GLN A 429 -12.31 5.47 -1.07
CA GLN A 429 -11.81 6.79 -0.66
C GLN A 429 -11.43 7.63 -1.87
N SER A 430 -11.72 8.95 -1.78
CA SER A 430 -11.36 9.91 -2.82
C SER A 430 -9.86 10.23 -2.88
N LEU A 431 -9.10 9.91 -1.81
CA LEU A 431 -7.67 10.16 -1.72
C LEU A 431 -6.93 8.96 -1.12
N THR A 432 -5.95 8.46 -1.84
CA THR A 432 -5.02 7.42 -1.37
C THR A 432 -3.59 7.87 -1.63
N ILE A 433 -2.74 7.78 -0.62
CA ILE A 433 -1.33 8.16 -0.71
C ILE A 433 -0.48 6.95 -0.38
N THR A 434 0.46 6.63 -1.28
CA THR A 434 1.45 5.60 -1.03
C THR A 434 2.85 6.18 -1.18
N ILE A 435 3.75 5.77 -0.30
CA ILE A 435 5.12 6.27 -0.27
C ILE A 435 6.07 5.10 -0.39
N LEU A 436 7.07 5.23 -1.26
CA LEU A 436 8.09 4.22 -1.44
C LEU A 436 9.46 4.87 -1.61
N SER A 437 10.44 4.40 -0.83
CA SER A 437 11.83 4.77 -1.04
C SER A 437 12.48 3.88 -2.08
N TYR A 438 13.22 4.46 -3.01
CA TYR A 438 14.04 3.73 -3.96
C TYR A 438 15.32 4.52 -4.24
N MET A 439 16.45 3.87 -4.02
CA MET A 439 17.75 4.53 -4.07
C MET A 439 17.79 5.74 -3.08
N ARG A 440 17.98 6.96 -3.60
CA ARG A 440 18.01 8.21 -2.81
C ARG A 440 16.73 9.05 -2.95
N THR A 441 15.69 8.49 -3.53
CA THR A 441 14.43 9.17 -3.83
C THR A 441 13.28 8.55 -3.05
N LEU A 442 12.43 9.40 -2.51
CA LEU A 442 11.11 9.03 -2.00
C LEU A 442 10.08 9.36 -3.06
N ARG A 443 9.36 8.38 -3.52
CA ARG A 443 8.25 8.56 -4.45
C ARG A 443 6.95 8.52 -3.69
N ILE A 444 6.24 9.65 -3.67
CA ILE A 444 4.86 9.75 -3.15
C ILE A 444 3.94 9.58 -4.35
N ALA A 445 3.19 8.49 -4.38
CA ALA A 445 2.15 8.31 -5.37
C ALA A 445 0.80 8.71 -4.76
N VAL A 446 0.06 9.52 -5.50
CA VAL A 446 -1.20 10.13 -5.10
C VAL A 446 -2.28 9.63 -6.04
N GLY A 447 -3.19 8.80 -5.51
CA GLY A 447 -4.40 8.34 -6.19
C GLY A 447 -5.57 9.19 -5.75
N VAL A 448 -6.22 9.87 -6.70
CA VAL A 448 -7.33 10.79 -6.44
C VAL A 448 -8.56 10.41 -7.23
N GLU A 449 -9.72 10.67 -6.67
CA GLU A 449 -10.97 10.63 -7.41
C GLU A 449 -10.94 11.68 -8.51
N LYS A 450 -11.09 11.22 -9.75
CA LYS A 450 -11.06 12.05 -10.93
C LYS A 450 -12.18 13.09 -10.86
N ASP A 451 -11.89 14.31 -11.29
CA ASP A 451 -12.80 15.46 -11.35
C ASP A 451 -13.27 15.99 -9.97
N HIS A 452 -12.88 15.34 -8.85
CA HIS A 452 -13.09 15.84 -7.49
C HIS A 452 -11.84 16.51 -6.92
N ILE A 453 -10.68 15.90 -7.08
CA ILE A 453 -9.41 16.42 -6.57
C ILE A 453 -8.51 16.84 -7.75
N ASP A 454 -8.08 18.09 -7.75
CA ASP A 454 -7.03 18.55 -8.66
C ASP A 454 -5.69 18.02 -8.19
N VAL A 455 -5.23 16.95 -8.86
CA VAL A 455 -4.02 16.24 -8.48
C VAL A 455 -2.75 17.08 -8.66
N GLN A 456 -2.72 17.99 -9.63
CA GLN A 456 -1.55 18.88 -9.86
C GLN A 456 -1.42 19.88 -8.72
N LYS A 457 -2.53 20.54 -8.38
CA LYS A 457 -2.59 21.45 -7.24
C LYS A 457 -2.26 20.72 -5.92
N PHE A 458 -2.74 19.48 -5.75
CA PHE A 458 -2.43 18.66 -4.58
C PHE A 458 -0.93 18.35 -4.49
N ASN A 459 -0.31 17.93 -5.59
CA ASN A 459 1.12 17.65 -5.66
C ASN A 459 1.96 18.89 -5.30
N THR A 460 1.60 20.06 -5.84
CA THR A 460 2.24 21.34 -5.50
C THR A 460 2.14 21.65 -4.00
N CYS A 461 1.00 21.35 -3.37
CA CYS A 461 0.84 21.51 -1.92
C CYS A 461 1.75 20.56 -1.12
N ILE A 462 1.95 19.31 -1.56
CA ILE A 462 2.88 18.36 -0.93
C ILE A 462 4.33 18.87 -1.06
N GLU A 463 4.74 19.33 -2.23
CA GLU A 463 6.07 19.90 -2.46
C GLU A 463 6.29 21.14 -1.58
N HIS A 464 5.32 22.04 -1.54
CA HIS A 464 5.36 23.25 -0.71
C HIS A 464 5.46 22.90 0.78
N ALA A 465 4.66 21.94 1.27
CA ALA A 465 4.74 21.46 2.65
C ALA A 465 6.14 20.93 2.99
N SER A 466 6.76 20.18 2.08
CA SER A 466 8.12 19.68 2.29
C SER A 466 9.16 20.80 2.43
N GLN A 467 9.01 21.89 1.66
CA GLN A 467 9.89 23.06 1.74
C GLN A 467 9.68 23.88 3.03
N LEU A 468 8.42 24.06 3.45
CA LEU A 468 8.09 24.75 4.69
C LEU A 468 8.70 24.02 5.90
N ILE A 469 8.47 22.71 5.99
CA ILE A 469 9.01 21.86 7.07
C ILE A 469 10.55 21.88 7.06
N TYR A 470 11.19 21.75 5.89
CA TYR A 470 12.64 21.82 5.78
C TYR A 470 13.17 23.16 6.27
N THR A 471 12.57 24.25 5.81
CA THR A 471 13.00 25.59 6.19
C THR A 471 12.85 25.85 7.69
N ALA A 472 11.75 25.39 8.29
CA ALA A 472 11.51 25.52 9.73
C ALA A 472 12.50 24.69 10.54
N ALA A 473 12.74 23.43 10.16
CA ALA A 473 13.71 22.56 10.83
C ALA A 473 15.13 23.14 10.80
N MET A 474 15.58 23.68 9.65
CA MET A 474 16.93 24.24 9.51
C MET A 474 17.09 25.61 10.18
N LYS A 475 16.01 26.36 10.45
CA LYS A 475 16.06 27.59 11.26
C LYS A 475 16.23 27.29 12.74
N GLY A 476 15.54 26.27 13.26
CA GLY A 476 15.68 25.85 14.66
C GLY A 476 17.10 25.35 15.03
N ALA A 477 17.82 24.80 14.05
CA ALA A 477 19.22 24.36 14.23
C ALA A 477 20.25 25.50 14.35
N ARG A 478 19.86 26.74 14.04
CA ARG A 478 20.77 27.92 14.08
C ARG A 478 20.59 28.77 15.34
N LEU A 479 19.64 28.41 16.20
CA LEU A 479 19.39 29.04 17.50
C LEU A 479 19.88 28.13 18.66
#